data_b907616decbadea79b1320e26b12161a
#
_entry.id   b907616decbadea79b1320e26b12161a
#
_cell.length_a   1.000
_cell.length_b   1.000
_cell.length_c   1.000
_cell.angle_alpha   90.00
_cell.angle_beta   90.00
_cell.angle_gamma   90.00
#
_symmetry.space_group_name_H-M   'P 1'
#
loop_
_entity.id
_entity.type
_entity.pdbx_description
1 polymer ?
#
loop_
_entity_poly.entity_id
_entity_poly.type
_entity_poly.pdbx_seq_one_letter_code
_entity_poly.pdbx_strand_id
1 'polypeptide(L)'
;MNKINYTGTYYFQTEKKHLEKFNEILAENRVRPTALLPFWNIAGFVLGASSALLGKEGAMACTVAVEESITEHYNNQIRTLMEKEPERYTELLQVIKEFRDDEMEHHDTGLAHDAENVPGYWLLKNAIQLGCKAAIYVSQRI
;
A
#
# COMPACT_ATOMS: atom_id res chain seq x y z
N MET A 1 25.33 -1.51 10.52
CA MET A 1 24.23 -1.65 9.55
C MET A 1 23.63 -0.27 9.32
N ASN A 2 23.54 0.15 8.06
CA ASN A 2 23.09 1.52 7.73
C ASN A 2 21.59 1.65 8.05
N LYS A 3 21.13 2.76 8.64
CA LYS A 3 19.71 2.98 8.99
C LYS A 3 18.76 2.71 7.82
N ILE A 4 19.17 3.03 6.60
CA ILE A 4 18.39 2.81 5.37
C ILE A 4 18.16 1.32 5.10
N ASN A 5 19.15 0.47 5.32
CA ASN A 5 19.01 -0.98 5.13
C ASN A 5 18.07 -1.61 6.17
N TYR A 6 18.12 -1.11 7.41
CA TYR A 6 17.22 -1.57 8.47
C TYR A 6 15.75 -1.20 8.15
N THR A 7 15.52 0.04 7.76
CA THR A 7 14.18 0.54 7.37
C THR A 7 13.60 -0.25 6.19
N GLY A 8 14.38 -0.49 5.14
CA GLY A 8 13.94 -1.28 3.99
C GLY A 8 13.61 -2.72 4.32
N THR A 9 14.41 -3.36 5.18
CA THR A 9 14.15 -4.73 5.64
C THR A 9 12.88 -4.81 6.50
N TYR A 10 12.68 -3.83 7.37
CA TYR A 10 11.48 -3.73 8.19
C TYR A 10 10.21 -3.60 7.34
N TYR A 11 10.21 -2.71 6.34
CA TYR A 11 9.09 -2.56 5.43
C TYR A 11 8.78 -3.83 4.66
N PHE A 12 9.79 -4.46 4.09
CA PHE A 12 9.61 -5.72 3.38
C PHE A 12 8.95 -6.79 4.25
N GLN A 13 9.35 -6.91 5.51
CA GLN A 13 8.76 -7.87 6.44
C GLN A 13 7.32 -7.52 6.81
N THR A 14 7.02 -6.23 7.01
CA THR A 14 5.66 -5.75 7.29
C THR A 14 4.73 -6.02 6.11
N GLU A 15 5.13 -5.68 4.90
CA GLU A 15 4.36 -5.93 3.69
C GLU A 15 4.12 -7.43 3.45
N LYS A 16 5.13 -8.25 3.73
CA LYS A 16 4.98 -9.70 3.65
C LYS A 16 3.93 -10.22 4.65
N LYS A 17 3.94 -9.72 5.88
CA LYS A 17 2.93 -10.03 6.91
C LYS A 17 1.52 -9.66 6.43
N HIS A 18 1.36 -8.47 5.84
CA HIS A 18 0.08 -8.03 5.29
C HIS A 18 -0.41 -8.98 4.20
N LEU A 19 0.45 -9.32 3.26
CA LEU A 19 0.12 -10.25 2.17
C LEU A 19 -0.28 -11.64 2.68
N GLU A 20 0.49 -12.19 3.61
CA GLU A 20 0.21 -13.50 4.21
C GLU A 20 -1.13 -13.50 4.94
N LYS A 21 -1.42 -12.46 5.72
CA LYS A 21 -2.68 -12.34 6.46
C LYS A 21 -3.89 -12.20 5.53
N PHE A 22 -3.80 -11.40 4.49
CA PHE A 22 -4.88 -11.30 3.51
C PHE A 22 -5.10 -12.59 2.73
N ASN A 23 -4.05 -13.31 2.36
CA ASN A 23 -4.18 -14.61 1.72
C ASN A 23 -4.89 -15.62 2.62
N GLU A 24 -4.59 -15.63 3.92
CA GLU A 24 -5.29 -16.44 4.92
C GLU A 24 -6.79 -16.10 4.96
N ILE A 25 -7.12 -14.81 5.12
CA ILE A 25 -8.52 -14.34 5.19
C ILE A 25 -9.29 -14.67 3.92
N LEU A 26 -8.69 -14.48 2.74
CA LEU A 26 -9.30 -14.83 1.47
C LEU A 26 -9.60 -16.33 1.36
N ALA A 27 -8.66 -17.17 1.79
CA ALA A 27 -8.81 -18.61 1.77
C ALA A 27 -9.91 -19.10 2.75
N GLU A 28 -9.90 -18.58 3.97
CA GLU A 28 -10.91 -18.90 4.99
C GLU A 28 -12.34 -18.53 4.56
N ASN A 29 -12.48 -17.38 3.90
CA ASN A 29 -13.77 -16.88 3.43
C ASN A 29 -14.12 -17.36 2.00
N ARG A 30 -13.27 -18.17 1.38
CA ARG A 30 -13.44 -18.67 0.00
C ARG A 30 -13.63 -17.55 -1.02
N VAL A 31 -12.93 -16.45 -0.82
CA VAL A 31 -12.94 -15.30 -1.73
C VAL A 31 -11.79 -15.43 -2.73
N ARG A 32 -12.11 -15.30 -4.01
CA ARG A 32 -11.11 -15.32 -5.07
C ARG A 32 -10.40 -13.96 -5.15
N PRO A 33 -9.05 -13.92 -5.19
CA PRO A 33 -8.33 -12.70 -5.49
C PRO A 33 -8.62 -12.20 -6.91
N THR A 34 -8.30 -10.94 -7.17
CA THR A 34 -8.46 -10.36 -8.52
C THR A 34 -7.69 -11.18 -9.57
N ALA A 35 -8.31 -11.39 -10.73
CA ALA A 35 -7.66 -12.02 -11.87
C ALA A 35 -6.47 -11.20 -12.42
N LEU A 36 -6.38 -9.93 -12.05
CA LEU A 36 -5.31 -9.00 -12.47
C LEU A 36 -4.06 -9.09 -11.61
N LEU A 37 -4.02 -9.95 -10.59
CA LEU A 37 -2.88 -10.06 -9.67
C LEU A 37 -1.52 -10.24 -10.38
N PRO A 38 -1.38 -11.11 -11.41
CA PRO A 38 -0.10 -11.23 -12.12
C PRO A 38 0.32 -9.93 -12.83
N PHE A 39 -0.65 -9.20 -13.36
CA PHE A 39 -0.40 -7.90 -14.00
C PHE A 39 0.07 -6.86 -12.97
N TRP A 40 -0.58 -6.78 -11.81
CA TRP A 40 -0.20 -5.85 -10.76
C TRP A 40 1.16 -6.15 -10.16
N ASN A 41 1.56 -7.42 -10.10
CA ASN A 41 2.91 -7.79 -9.65
C ASN A 41 3.98 -7.22 -10.59
N ILE A 42 3.76 -7.28 -11.89
CA ILE A 42 4.67 -6.70 -12.88
C ILE A 42 4.66 -5.17 -12.80
N ALA A 43 3.47 -4.56 -12.77
CA ALA A 43 3.32 -3.11 -12.71
C ALA A 43 3.95 -2.52 -11.43
N GLY A 44 3.76 -3.16 -10.29
CA GLY A 44 4.37 -2.78 -9.03
C GLY A 44 5.90 -2.89 -9.05
N PHE A 45 6.44 -3.96 -9.63
CA PHE A 45 7.88 -4.11 -9.80
C PHE A 45 8.46 -3.01 -10.70
N VAL A 46 7.82 -2.74 -11.83
CA VAL A 46 8.26 -1.68 -12.76
C VAL A 46 8.21 -0.31 -12.10
N LEU A 47 7.13 -0.01 -11.36
CA LEU A 47 7.01 1.24 -10.63
C LEU A 47 8.12 1.41 -9.59
N GLY A 48 8.36 0.38 -8.77
CA GLY A 48 9.40 0.42 -7.74
C GLY A 48 10.81 0.56 -8.33
N ALA A 49 11.13 -0.21 -9.37
CA ALA A 49 12.42 -0.14 -10.04
C ALA A 49 12.65 1.22 -10.71
N SER A 50 11.64 1.76 -11.41
CA SER A 50 11.71 3.07 -12.04
C SER A 50 11.90 4.18 -11.02
N SER A 51 11.20 4.13 -9.91
CA SER A 51 11.33 5.10 -8.82
C SER A 51 12.71 5.04 -8.17
N ALA A 52 13.28 3.85 -8.00
CA ALA A 52 14.63 3.66 -7.46
C ALA A 52 15.71 4.24 -8.37
N LEU A 53 15.50 4.27 -9.69
CA LEU A 53 16.41 4.91 -10.64
C LEU A 53 16.48 6.43 -10.48
N LEU A 54 15.48 7.05 -9.87
CA LEU A 54 15.48 8.47 -9.50
C LEU A 54 16.25 8.74 -8.20
N GLY A 55 16.87 7.72 -7.61
CA GLY A 55 17.60 7.83 -6.36
C GLY A 55 16.72 7.61 -5.14
N LYS A 56 17.30 7.86 -3.96
CA LYS A 56 16.63 7.69 -2.66
C LYS A 56 15.33 8.50 -2.57
N GLU A 57 15.39 9.76 -2.97
CA GLU A 57 14.23 10.66 -2.90
C GLU A 57 13.09 10.17 -3.81
N GLY A 58 13.41 9.65 -5.00
CA GLY A 58 12.44 9.06 -5.91
C GLY A 58 11.77 7.82 -5.34
N ALA A 59 12.54 6.93 -4.73
CA ALA A 59 11.99 5.75 -4.06
C ALA A 59 11.09 6.14 -2.88
N MET A 60 11.49 7.12 -2.08
CA MET A 60 10.70 7.61 -0.95
C MET A 60 9.43 8.32 -1.42
N ALA A 61 9.49 9.09 -2.50
CA ALA A 61 8.31 9.73 -3.09
C ALA A 61 7.28 8.70 -3.60
N CYS A 62 7.75 7.62 -4.21
CA CYS A 62 6.91 6.50 -4.60
C CYS A 62 6.23 5.85 -3.38
N THR A 63 6.98 5.58 -2.33
CA THR A 63 6.46 5.05 -1.06
C THR A 63 5.37 5.96 -0.51
N VAL A 64 5.63 7.26 -0.35
CA VAL A 64 4.63 8.22 0.17
C VAL A 64 3.36 8.22 -0.68
N ALA A 65 3.48 8.22 -2.00
CA ALA A 65 2.33 8.23 -2.90
C ALA A 65 1.47 6.97 -2.79
N VAL A 66 2.10 5.80 -2.75
CA VAL A 66 1.42 4.51 -2.61
C VAL A 66 0.77 4.39 -1.23
N GLU A 67 1.50 4.67 -0.16
CA GLU A 67 1.02 4.51 1.22
C GLU A 67 -0.15 5.45 1.53
N GLU A 68 -0.13 6.67 1.01
CA GLU A 68 -1.26 7.60 1.13
C GLU A 68 -2.52 7.06 0.44
N SER A 69 -2.37 6.48 -0.76
CA SER A 69 -3.48 5.85 -1.48
C SER A 69 -4.04 4.62 -0.76
N ILE A 70 -3.17 3.77 -0.21
CA ILE A 70 -3.57 2.56 0.53
C ILE A 70 -4.24 2.94 1.85
N THR A 71 -3.72 3.93 2.57
CA THR A 71 -4.33 4.44 3.79
C THR A 71 -5.74 4.96 3.54
N GLU A 72 -5.94 5.73 2.48
CA GLU A 72 -7.27 6.19 2.05
C GLU A 72 -8.20 5.01 1.73
N HIS A 73 -7.68 4.01 1.03
CA HIS A 73 -8.44 2.80 0.69
C HIS A 73 -8.86 2.01 1.94
N TYR A 74 -7.95 1.80 2.88
CA TYR A 74 -8.28 1.14 4.15
C TYR A 74 -9.31 1.93 4.96
N ASN A 75 -9.20 3.24 5.03
CA ASN A 75 -10.19 4.09 5.71
C ASN A 75 -11.57 3.96 5.08
N ASN A 76 -11.66 3.89 3.75
CA ASN A 76 -12.93 3.67 3.05
C ASN A 76 -13.53 2.29 3.33
N GLN A 77 -12.69 1.25 3.39
CA GLN A 77 -13.11 -0.10 3.78
C GLN A 77 -13.62 -0.16 5.22
N ILE A 78 -12.91 0.45 6.16
CA ILE A 78 -13.31 0.54 7.56
C ILE A 78 -14.68 1.20 7.67
N ARG A 79 -14.88 2.33 7.00
CA ARG A 79 -16.17 3.05 6.99
C ARG A 79 -17.29 2.17 6.47
N THR A 80 -17.10 1.52 5.34
CA THR A 80 -18.09 0.63 4.72
C THR A 80 -18.47 -0.54 5.64
N LEU A 81 -17.50 -1.18 6.28
CA LEU A 81 -17.75 -2.29 7.18
C LEU A 81 -18.48 -1.86 8.46
N MET A 82 -18.13 -0.69 9.00
CA MET A 82 -18.79 -0.13 10.18
C MET A 82 -20.24 0.30 9.91
N GLU A 83 -20.55 0.75 8.70
CA GLU A 83 -21.90 1.13 8.29
C GLU A 83 -22.81 -0.07 8.05
N LYS A 84 -22.26 -1.20 7.62
CA LYS A 84 -23.05 -2.39 7.26
C LYS A 84 -23.30 -3.31 8.45
N GLU A 85 -22.30 -4.09 8.85
CA GLU A 85 -22.44 -5.12 9.88
C GLU A 85 -21.15 -5.17 10.74
N PRO A 86 -20.92 -4.18 11.62
CA PRO A 86 -19.65 -4.09 12.35
C PRO A 86 -19.37 -5.31 13.22
N GLU A 87 -20.40 -5.91 13.82
CA GLU A 87 -20.25 -7.08 14.69
C GLU A 87 -19.82 -8.35 13.92
N ARG A 88 -20.27 -8.49 12.68
CA ARG A 88 -19.91 -9.62 11.81
C ARG A 88 -18.46 -9.55 11.34
N TYR A 89 -17.94 -8.34 11.18
CA TYR A 89 -16.62 -8.08 10.61
C TYR A 89 -15.61 -7.58 11.63
N THR A 90 -15.81 -7.87 12.92
CA THR A 90 -14.94 -7.38 14.02
C THR A 90 -13.46 -7.73 13.80
N GLU A 91 -13.17 -8.99 13.46
CA GLU A 91 -11.79 -9.43 13.22
C GLU A 91 -11.18 -8.74 12.00
N LEU A 92 -11.91 -8.70 10.88
CA LEU A 92 -11.46 -8.03 9.66
C LEU A 92 -11.24 -6.53 9.88
N LEU A 93 -12.12 -5.87 10.63
CA LEU A 93 -11.97 -4.46 11.00
C LEU A 93 -10.69 -4.23 11.81
N GLN A 94 -10.38 -5.10 12.75
CA GLN A 94 -9.16 -5.01 13.56
C GLN A 94 -7.91 -5.15 12.69
N VAL A 95 -7.88 -6.13 11.79
CA VAL A 95 -6.77 -6.36 10.85
C VAL A 95 -6.56 -5.14 9.94
N ILE A 96 -7.63 -4.62 9.35
CA ILE A 96 -7.53 -3.47 8.44
C ILE A 96 -7.07 -2.21 9.18
N LYS A 97 -7.53 -1.98 10.42
CA LYS A 97 -7.08 -0.86 11.24
C LYS A 97 -5.59 -0.96 11.59
N GLU A 98 -5.12 -2.14 11.97
CA GLU A 98 -3.70 -2.39 12.25
C GLU A 98 -2.85 -2.10 11.02
N PHE A 99 -3.22 -2.67 9.87
CA PHE A 99 -2.47 -2.49 8.63
C PHE A 99 -2.50 -1.03 8.14
N ARG A 100 -3.63 -0.33 8.28
CA ARG A 100 -3.70 1.10 7.99
C ARG A 100 -2.69 1.89 8.83
N ASP A 101 -2.57 1.59 10.10
CA ASP A 101 -1.66 2.29 11.00
C ASP A 101 -0.20 2.01 10.63
N ASP A 102 0.13 0.78 10.22
CA ASP A 102 1.44 0.42 9.67
C ASP A 102 1.75 1.25 8.40
N GLU A 103 0.78 1.40 7.48
CA GLU A 103 0.95 2.18 6.26
C GLU A 103 1.13 3.68 6.53
N MET A 104 0.48 4.21 7.55
CA MET A 104 0.69 5.60 7.98
C MET A 104 2.13 5.79 8.52
N GLU A 105 2.67 4.83 9.25
CA GLU A 105 4.07 4.85 9.70
C GLU A 105 5.04 4.82 8.52
N HIS A 106 4.79 3.97 7.52
CA HIS A 106 5.57 3.92 6.28
C HIS A 106 5.54 5.25 5.53
N HIS A 107 4.37 5.86 5.41
CA HIS A 107 4.18 7.18 4.80
C HIS A 107 5.02 8.25 5.51
N ASP A 108 4.92 8.34 6.82
CA ASP A 108 5.62 9.35 7.62
C ASP A 108 7.15 9.15 7.55
N THR A 109 7.60 7.89 7.51
CA THR A 109 9.01 7.57 7.32
C THR A 109 9.50 7.99 5.92
N GLY A 110 8.69 7.81 4.89
CA GLY A 110 9.02 8.29 3.54
C GLY A 110 9.22 9.81 3.51
N LEU A 111 8.35 10.56 4.17
CA LEU A 111 8.49 12.02 4.29
C LEU A 111 9.75 12.41 5.08
N ALA A 112 10.07 11.70 6.17
CA ALA A 112 11.27 11.93 6.96
C ALA A 112 12.58 11.62 6.22
N HIS A 113 12.53 10.88 5.10
CA HIS A 113 13.67 10.52 4.25
C HIS A 113 13.68 11.27 2.90
N ASP A 114 13.25 12.51 2.90
CA ASP A 114 13.41 13.47 1.79
C ASP A 114 12.56 13.16 0.54
N ALA A 115 11.41 12.49 0.69
CA ALA A 115 10.50 12.19 -0.41
C ALA A 115 10.13 13.44 -1.23
N GLU A 116 9.90 14.57 -0.56
CA GLU A 116 9.50 15.83 -1.19
C GLU A 116 10.61 16.50 -1.99
N ASN A 117 11.86 16.07 -1.84
CA ASN A 117 13.01 16.68 -2.50
C ASN A 117 13.22 16.18 -3.93
N VAL A 118 12.50 15.14 -4.37
CA VAL A 118 12.62 14.68 -5.75
C VAL A 118 12.08 15.74 -6.72
N PRO A 119 12.79 16.03 -7.83
CA PRO A 119 12.28 16.96 -8.84
C PRO A 119 10.91 16.49 -9.38
N GLY A 120 9.94 17.41 -9.41
CA GLY A 120 8.59 17.09 -9.86
C GLY A 120 7.77 16.23 -8.89
N TYR A 121 8.09 16.26 -7.60
CA TYR A 121 7.41 15.48 -6.55
C TYR A 121 5.89 15.50 -6.66
N TRP A 122 5.30 16.68 -6.79
CA TRP A 122 3.85 16.82 -6.88
C TRP A 122 3.27 16.04 -8.09
N LEU A 123 3.90 16.16 -9.25
CA LEU A 123 3.47 15.46 -10.46
C LEU A 123 3.63 13.95 -10.33
N LEU A 124 4.79 13.51 -9.84
CA LEU A 124 5.08 12.10 -9.62
C LEU A 124 4.09 11.47 -8.62
N LYS A 125 3.87 12.12 -7.49
CA LYS A 125 2.94 11.69 -6.45
C LYS A 125 1.52 11.53 -7.01
N ASN A 126 1.01 12.55 -7.69
CA ASN A 126 -0.35 12.53 -8.22
C ASN A 126 -0.52 11.49 -9.35
N ALA A 127 0.48 11.31 -10.20
CA ALA A 127 0.44 10.26 -11.24
C ALA A 127 0.40 8.85 -10.63
N ILE A 128 1.21 8.58 -9.62
CA ILE A 128 1.21 7.28 -8.91
C ILE A 128 -0.13 7.06 -8.21
N GLN A 129 -0.66 8.05 -7.52
CA GLN A 129 -1.95 7.95 -6.82
C GLN A 129 -3.12 7.72 -7.78
N LEU A 130 -3.11 8.36 -8.93
CA LEU A 130 -4.10 8.11 -9.97
C LEU A 130 -4.02 6.65 -10.46
N GLY A 131 -2.82 6.14 -10.67
CA GLY A 131 -2.58 4.73 -11.02
C GLY A 131 -3.10 3.77 -9.95
N CYS A 132 -2.84 4.04 -8.68
CA CYS A 132 -3.34 3.26 -7.54
C CYS A 132 -4.88 3.25 -7.49
N LYS A 133 -5.51 4.40 -7.64
CA LYS A 133 -6.98 4.51 -7.67
C LYS A 133 -7.59 3.73 -8.83
N ALA A 134 -7.00 3.82 -10.02
CA ALA A 134 -7.43 3.06 -11.18
C ALA A 134 -7.27 1.54 -10.95
N ALA A 135 -6.13 1.12 -10.40
CA ALA A 135 -5.86 -0.28 -10.08
C ALA A 135 -6.87 -0.85 -9.07
N ILE A 136 -7.16 -0.13 -8.00
CA ILE A 136 -8.17 -0.50 -7.01
C ILE A 136 -9.55 -0.60 -7.65
N TYR A 137 -9.94 0.40 -8.43
CA TYR A 137 -11.24 0.44 -9.09
C TYR A 137 -11.47 -0.77 -10.02
N VAL A 138 -10.48 -1.11 -10.83
CA VAL A 138 -10.58 -2.24 -11.78
C VAL A 138 -10.54 -3.58 -11.03
N SER A 139 -9.68 -3.71 -10.03
CA SER A 139 -9.51 -4.96 -9.25
C SER A 139 -10.74 -5.33 -8.43
N GLN A 140 -11.55 -4.35 -8.04
CA GLN A 140 -12.83 -4.60 -7.36
C GLN A 140 -13.88 -5.22 -8.30
N ARG A 141 -13.67 -5.22 -9.63
CA ARG A 141 -14.62 -5.69 -10.65
C ARG A 141 -14.14 -6.91 -11.40
N ILE A 142 -12.87 -7.15 -11.45
CA ILE A 142 -12.21 -8.25 -12.16
C ILE A 142 -11.31 -9.04 -11.20
#